data_cb780e6d5f99749e15552a27c175076b
#
_entry.id   cb780e6d5f99749e15552a27c175076b
#
_cell.length_a   1.000
_cell.length_b   1.000
_cell.length_c   1.000
_cell.angle_alpha   90.00
_cell.angle_beta   90.00
_cell.angle_gamma   90.00
#
_symmetry.space_group_name_H-M   'P 1'
#
loop_
_entity.id
_entity.type
_entity.pdbx_description
1 polymer ?
#
loop_
_entity_poly.entity_id
_entity_poly.type
_entity_poly.pdbx_seq_one_letter_code
_entity_poly.pdbx_strand_id
1 'polypeptide(L)'
;MTRPALRQFCAVAHVCLFGGSVMSFPPEARAQALAVLSGSVTDSSGSGVSGAIITVSGSSVHATTDDRGEFRLVGLTPGPLELRLRRLGFVPSSHQVQVTPQDESRRIHLTLAPLPNSLKPVLVQAKRVEYGGRLAGYYERLERRSSGVFIDRVEIDRKDYRSLTQLLSQSPGISSLRIRAGGGSVRMRGRNCRPLVWLDGVPMPAGEVDLDAFPVSTIQGIELYLGSTTAPIDYMAPNGQSNCGTILLWSRGRDTEPPDLPMHTSADLEGLAASLSIYTADQVDSQARLRGADSLEVPYPPSLFAAGVEGSVMAEFVVDSNGDIERQTFNIVSSTHPLFVEAVSRALERASYSPAMKDGRHVRQLIHQPFSFIRRLKTS
;
A
#
# COMPACT_ATOMS: atom_id res chain seq x y z
N MET A 1 -0.10 -111.72 -10.38
CA MET A 1 -0.93 -111.69 -11.58
C MET A 1 -1.53 -110.28 -11.74
N THR A 2 -0.97 -109.54 -12.60
CA THR A 2 -1.50 -108.95 -13.81
C THR A 2 -2.33 -107.65 -13.67
N ARG A 3 -1.65 -106.68 -14.09
CA ARG A 3 -2.01 -105.62 -15.05
C ARG A 3 -2.63 -104.28 -14.61
N PRO A 4 -2.40 -103.27 -15.42
CA PRO A 4 -1.98 -101.96 -14.91
C PRO A 4 -3.04 -100.89 -15.16
N ALA A 5 -2.92 -99.84 -14.43
CA ALA A 5 -3.76 -98.64 -14.53
C ALA A 5 -3.12 -97.61 -15.47
N LEU A 6 -3.97 -97.18 -16.38
CA LEU A 6 -3.72 -96.14 -17.36
C LEU A 6 -3.75 -94.74 -16.66
N ARG A 7 -2.66 -94.04 -16.75
CA ARG A 7 -2.57 -92.67 -16.27
C ARG A 7 -2.93 -91.68 -17.42
N GLN A 8 -4.03 -90.99 -17.24
CA GLN A 8 -4.35 -89.83 -18.06
C GLN A 8 -3.58 -88.62 -17.57
N PHE A 9 -2.78 -88.02 -18.48
CA PHE A 9 -2.16 -86.72 -18.28
C PHE A 9 -3.15 -85.61 -18.52
N CYS A 10 -3.47 -84.86 -17.48
CA CYS A 10 -4.14 -83.55 -17.60
C CYS A 10 -3.06 -82.45 -17.65
N ALA A 11 -2.90 -81.86 -18.82
CA ALA A 11 -2.07 -80.66 -19.05
C ALA A 11 -2.81 -79.41 -18.46
N VAL A 12 -2.28 -78.88 -17.40
CA VAL A 12 -2.74 -77.57 -16.85
C VAL A 12 -1.88 -76.49 -17.54
N ALA A 13 -2.52 -75.71 -18.42
CA ALA A 13 -1.93 -74.55 -19.04
C ALA A 13 -1.87 -73.42 -17.96
N HIS A 14 -0.69 -73.02 -17.54
CA HIS A 14 -0.48 -71.81 -16.74
C HIS A 14 -0.49 -70.61 -17.67
N VAL A 15 -1.57 -69.81 -17.58
CA VAL A 15 -1.64 -68.47 -18.16
C VAL A 15 -0.97 -67.51 -17.17
N CYS A 16 0.26 -67.08 -17.48
CA CYS A 16 0.92 -65.98 -16.79
C CYS A 16 0.26 -64.66 -17.23
N LEU A 17 -0.60 -64.11 -16.39
CA LEU A 17 -1.07 -62.74 -16.50
C LEU A 17 0.08 -61.79 -16.07
N PHE A 18 0.77 -61.22 -17.04
CA PHE A 18 1.64 -60.05 -16.83
C PHE A 18 0.76 -58.84 -16.51
N GLY A 19 0.61 -58.53 -15.24
CA GLY A 19 0.03 -57.26 -14.77
C GLY A 19 1.01 -56.13 -15.11
N GLY A 20 0.77 -55.43 -16.21
CA GLY A 20 1.48 -54.21 -16.52
C GLY A 20 1.08 -53.10 -15.54
N SER A 21 1.92 -52.84 -14.53
CA SER A 21 1.84 -51.62 -13.73
C SER A 21 2.09 -50.41 -14.63
N VAL A 22 1.05 -49.73 -15.00
CA VAL A 22 1.13 -48.39 -15.62
C VAL A 22 1.65 -47.46 -14.56
N MET A 23 2.94 -47.14 -14.57
CA MET A 23 3.51 -46.02 -13.81
C MET A 23 2.89 -44.72 -14.36
N SER A 24 1.87 -44.21 -13.69
CA SER A 24 1.40 -42.82 -13.88
C SER A 24 2.52 -41.89 -13.40
N PHE A 25 3.26 -41.35 -14.35
CA PHE A 25 4.12 -40.19 -14.07
C PHE A 25 3.18 -39.00 -13.71
N PRO A 26 3.42 -38.29 -12.58
CA PRO A 26 2.70 -37.07 -12.31
C PRO A 26 2.98 -36.08 -13.46
N PRO A 27 1.97 -35.28 -13.90
CA PRO A 27 2.22 -34.30 -14.92
C PRO A 27 3.31 -33.34 -14.41
N GLU A 28 4.40 -33.24 -15.17
CA GLU A 28 5.44 -32.25 -14.92
C GLU A 28 4.75 -30.88 -14.77
N ALA A 29 4.91 -30.26 -13.61
CA ALA A 29 4.50 -28.89 -13.39
C ALA A 29 5.35 -28.01 -14.32
N ARG A 30 4.83 -27.73 -15.52
CA ARG A 30 5.43 -26.77 -16.44
C ARG A 30 5.49 -25.44 -15.70
N ALA A 31 6.69 -24.99 -15.37
CA ALA A 31 6.93 -23.64 -14.93
C ALA A 31 6.30 -22.71 -15.98
N GLN A 32 5.23 -22.00 -15.61
CA GLN A 32 4.59 -21.05 -16.51
C GLN A 32 5.58 -19.92 -16.75
N ALA A 33 6.02 -19.77 -18.00
CA ALA A 33 6.88 -18.67 -18.37
C ALA A 33 6.16 -17.34 -18.07
N LEU A 34 6.78 -16.52 -17.26
CA LEU A 34 6.25 -15.19 -16.94
C LEU A 34 6.28 -14.32 -18.19
N ALA A 35 5.21 -13.60 -18.43
CA ALA A 35 5.06 -12.74 -19.59
C ALA A 35 5.49 -11.30 -19.28
N VAL A 36 5.80 -10.57 -20.34
CA VAL A 36 6.11 -9.14 -20.34
C VAL A 36 5.07 -8.43 -21.20
N LEU A 37 4.53 -7.32 -20.71
CA LEU A 37 3.58 -6.49 -21.45
C LEU A 37 4.12 -5.07 -21.54
N SER A 38 4.27 -4.57 -22.77
CA SER A 38 4.70 -3.20 -23.04
C SER A 38 3.55 -2.40 -23.68
N GLY A 39 3.54 -1.10 -23.45
CA GLY A 39 2.50 -0.26 -24.04
C GLY A 39 2.74 1.22 -23.82
N SER A 40 1.74 2.01 -24.22
CA SER A 40 1.70 3.44 -23.96
C SER A 40 0.35 3.86 -23.40
N VAL A 41 0.39 4.90 -22.56
CA VAL A 41 -0.80 5.59 -22.04
C VAL A 41 -0.84 6.98 -22.67
N THR A 42 -1.97 7.28 -23.30
CA THR A 42 -2.21 8.59 -23.93
C THR A 42 -3.46 9.24 -23.35
N ASP A 43 -3.56 10.55 -23.45
CA ASP A 43 -4.79 11.28 -23.17
C ASP A 43 -5.76 11.26 -24.37
N SER A 44 -6.91 11.93 -24.22
CA SER A 44 -7.91 12.06 -25.28
C SER A 44 -7.42 12.86 -26.50
N SER A 45 -6.33 13.62 -26.37
CA SER A 45 -5.68 14.35 -27.48
C SER A 45 -4.61 13.51 -28.20
N GLY A 46 -4.30 12.31 -27.68
CA GLY A 46 -3.22 11.45 -28.18
C GLY A 46 -1.85 11.76 -27.58
N SER A 47 -1.75 12.72 -26.66
CA SER A 47 -0.48 13.05 -25.99
C SER A 47 -0.14 12.00 -24.93
N GLY A 48 1.15 11.63 -24.82
CA GLY A 48 1.62 10.66 -23.83
C GLY A 48 1.41 11.17 -22.40
N VAL A 49 0.86 10.31 -21.54
CA VAL A 49 0.63 10.63 -20.12
C VAL A 49 1.81 10.13 -19.29
N SER A 50 2.70 11.04 -18.90
CA SER A 50 3.84 10.73 -18.01
C SER A 50 3.41 10.51 -16.57
N GLY A 51 4.08 9.57 -15.86
CA GLY A 51 3.85 9.30 -14.44
C GLY A 51 2.50 8.64 -14.14
N ALA A 52 1.84 8.01 -15.12
CA ALA A 52 0.68 7.17 -14.88
C ALA A 52 1.11 5.85 -14.24
N ILE A 53 0.43 5.46 -13.18
CA ILE A 53 0.67 4.20 -12.48
C ILE A 53 -0.27 3.15 -13.03
N ILE A 54 0.30 2.06 -13.53
CA ILE A 54 -0.42 0.88 -14.01
C ILE A 54 -0.25 -0.22 -12.97
N THR A 55 -1.34 -0.73 -12.41
CA THR A 55 -1.34 -1.85 -11.47
C THR A 55 -2.12 -3.02 -12.04
N VAL A 56 -1.69 -4.24 -11.74
CA VAL A 56 -2.39 -5.47 -12.09
C VAL A 56 -3.26 -5.89 -10.91
N SER A 57 -4.58 -5.97 -11.11
CA SER A 57 -5.51 -6.37 -10.05
C SER A 57 -5.16 -7.77 -9.52
N GLY A 58 -5.12 -7.90 -8.19
CA GLY A 58 -4.76 -9.17 -7.53
C GLY A 58 -3.27 -9.54 -7.57
N SER A 59 -2.38 -8.61 -8.01
CA SER A 59 -0.94 -8.82 -8.07
C SER A 59 -0.18 -7.62 -7.48
N SER A 60 1.08 -7.83 -7.09
CA SER A 60 1.99 -6.75 -6.71
C SER A 60 2.70 -6.11 -7.91
N VAL A 61 2.46 -6.61 -9.13
CA VAL A 61 3.10 -6.09 -10.35
C VAL A 61 2.52 -4.73 -10.69
N HIS A 62 3.39 -3.76 -10.88
CA HIS A 62 3.04 -2.40 -11.31
C HIS A 62 4.14 -1.80 -12.16
N ALA A 63 3.79 -0.76 -12.90
CA ALA A 63 4.73 0.07 -13.66
C ALA A 63 4.28 1.53 -13.63
N THR A 64 5.22 2.43 -13.89
CA THR A 64 4.94 3.86 -14.07
C THR A 64 5.35 4.27 -15.48
N THR A 65 4.54 5.08 -16.14
CA THR A 65 4.88 5.59 -17.48
C THR A 65 6.01 6.60 -17.43
N ASP A 66 6.86 6.56 -18.46
CA ASP A 66 7.91 7.55 -18.68
C ASP A 66 7.35 8.88 -19.27
N ASP A 67 8.24 9.81 -19.64
CA ASP A 67 7.87 11.13 -20.19
C ASP A 67 7.13 11.06 -21.53
N ARG A 68 7.18 9.91 -22.22
CA ARG A 68 6.44 9.67 -23.47
C ARG A 68 5.16 8.89 -23.26
N GLY A 69 4.85 8.55 -21.99
CA GLY A 69 3.72 7.71 -21.63
C GLY A 69 3.97 6.21 -21.85
N GLU A 70 5.22 5.78 -22.12
CA GLU A 70 5.53 4.36 -22.32
C GLU A 70 5.69 3.63 -20.99
N PHE A 71 5.28 2.36 -20.96
CA PHE A 71 5.43 1.50 -19.76
C PHE A 71 5.82 0.08 -20.13
N ARG A 72 6.37 -0.65 -19.13
CA ARG A 72 6.69 -2.09 -19.23
C ARG A 72 6.35 -2.79 -17.92
N LEU A 73 5.45 -3.76 -17.99
CA LEU A 73 5.11 -4.68 -16.90
C LEU A 73 5.84 -6.00 -17.11
N VAL A 74 6.53 -6.46 -16.07
CA VAL A 74 7.34 -7.70 -16.09
C VAL A 74 6.85 -8.64 -15.01
N GLY A 75 6.92 -9.96 -15.28
CA GLY A 75 6.54 -10.96 -14.29
C GLY A 75 5.03 -11.25 -14.25
N LEU A 76 4.35 -11.07 -15.38
CA LEU A 76 2.92 -11.32 -15.50
C LEU A 76 2.64 -12.82 -15.66
N THR A 77 1.59 -13.30 -14.99
CA THR A 77 1.04 -14.63 -15.25
C THR A 77 0.20 -14.57 -16.52
N PRO A 78 0.43 -15.46 -17.51
CA PRO A 78 -0.39 -15.50 -18.70
C PRO A 78 -1.87 -15.75 -18.39
N GLY A 79 -2.76 -15.06 -19.11
CA GLY A 79 -4.20 -15.15 -18.91
C GLY A 79 -4.90 -13.79 -19.00
N PRO A 80 -6.20 -13.73 -18.66
CA PRO A 80 -6.93 -12.48 -18.58
C PRO A 80 -6.49 -11.69 -17.34
N LEU A 81 -6.05 -10.44 -17.52
CA LEU A 81 -5.63 -9.55 -16.48
C LEU A 81 -6.43 -8.24 -16.53
N GLU A 82 -6.78 -7.71 -15.38
CA GLU A 82 -7.33 -6.37 -15.25
C GLU A 82 -6.19 -5.40 -14.90
N LEU A 83 -5.94 -4.45 -15.80
CA LEU A 83 -5.00 -3.35 -15.58
C LEU A 83 -5.77 -2.13 -15.07
N ARG A 84 -5.36 -1.61 -13.93
CA ARG A 84 -5.90 -0.36 -13.37
C ARG A 84 -4.89 0.76 -13.58
N LEU A 85 -5.35 1.82 -14.23
CA LEU A 85 -4.56 3.00 -14.54
C LEU A 85 -4.98 4.15 -13.65
N ARG A 86 -4.00 4.84 -13.08
CA ARG A 86 -4.21 6.03 -12.25
C ARG A 86 -3.16 7.09 -12.55
N ARG A 87 -3.60 8.32 -12.68
CA ARG A 87 -2.74 9.50 -12.80
C ARG A 87 -3.46 10.71 -12.21
N LEU A 88 -2.74 11.53 -11.44
CA LEU A 88 -3.29 12.77 -10.92
C LEU A 88 -3.74 13.68 -12.08
N GLY A 89 -4.96 14.20 -12.01
CA GLY A 89 -5.56 14.99 -13.07
C GLY A 89 -6.26 14.19 -14.17
N PHE A 90 -6.37 12.87 -14.01
CA PHE A 90 -7.05 11.98 -14.97
C PHE A 90 -8.07 11.08 -14.27
N VAL A 91 -9.11 10.70 -14.97
CA VAL A 91 -10.11 9.75 -14.51
C VAL A 91 -9.45 8.37 -14.41
N PRO A 92 -9.48 7.70 -13.25
CA PRO A 92 -9.00 6.32 -13.14
C PRO A 92 -9.73 5.42 -14.13
N SER A 93 -9.01 4.52 -14.79
CA SER A 93 -9.61 3.57 -15.74
C SER A 93 -9.15 2.14 -15.49
N SER A 94 -9.98 1.17 -15.88
CA SER A 94 -9.66 -0.25 -15.84
C SER A 94 -9.83 -0.86 -17.22
N HIS A 95 -8.86 -1.71 -17.61
CA HIS A 95 -8.83 -2.37 -18.91
C HIS A 95 -8.58 -3.86 -18.74
N GLN A 96 -9.39 -4.68 -19.41
CA GLN A 96 -9.17 -6.12 -19.50
C GLN A 96 -8.20 -6.40 -20.65
N VAL A 97 -7.11 -7.11 -20.34
CA VAL A 97 -6.07 -7.46 -21.31
C VAL A 97 -5.80 -8.95 -21.23
N GLN A 98 -5.80 -9.60 -22.38
CA GLN A 98 -5.36 -10.99 -22.49
C GLN A 98 -3.84 -11.01 -22.69
N VAL A 99 -3.10 -11.63 -21.77
CA VAL A 99 -1.63 -11.74 -21.84
C VAL A 99 -1.23 -13.15 -22.20
N THR A 100 -0.33 -13.27 -23.17
CA THR A 100 0.26 -14.54 -23.61
C THR A 100 1.77 -14.54 -23.41
N PRO A 101 2.44 -15.71 -23.31
CA PRO A 101 3.89 -15.77 -23.16
C PRO A 101 4.70 -15.14 -24.31
N GLN A 102 4.04 -14.89 -25.45
CA GLN A 102 4.65 -14.33 -26.66
C GLN A 102 4.42 -12.81 -26.81
N ASP A 103 3.77 -12.16 -25.85
CA ASP A 103 3.41 -10.74 -25.93
C ASP A 103 4.58 -9.75 -25.75
N GLU A 104 5.83 -10.24 -25.63
CA GLU A 104 7.00 -9.36 -25.49
C GLU A 104 7.15 -8.36 -26.64
N SER A 105 6.66 -8.70 -27.83
CA SER A 105 6.65 -7.85 -29.01
C SER A 105 5.37 -7.04 -29.20
N ARG A 106 4.31 -7.32 -28.42
CA ARG A 106 3.01 -6.66 -28.54
C ARG A 106 2.98 -5.40 -27.69
N ARG A 107 2.69 -4.27 -28.33
CA ARG A 107 2.42 -3.01 -27.63
C ARG A 107 0.92 -2.78 -27.53
N ILE A 108 0.44 -2.48 -26.34
CA ILE A 108 -0.93 -2.06 -26.11
C ILE A 108 -1.01 -0.54 -25.96
N HIS A 109 -2.14 0.03 -26.37
CA HIS A 109 -2.44 1.45 -26.19
C HIS A 109 -3.58 1.59 -25.20
N LEU A 110 -3.36 2.37 -24.16
CA LEU A 110 -4.35 2.64 -23.13
C LEU A 110 -4.62 4.14 -23.11
N THR A 111 -5.86 4.53 -22.83
CA THR A 111 -6.24 5.93 -22.80
C THR A 111 -6.72 6.31 -21.40
N LEU A 112 -6.26 7.46 -20.92
CA LEU A 112 -6.75 8.10 -19.71
C LEU A 112 -7.44 9.41 -20.10
N ALA A 113 -8.72 9.55 -19.75
CA ALA A 113 -9.42 10.81 -19.92
C ALA A 113 -8.94 11.81 -18.85
N PRO A 114 -8.56 13.05 -19.24
CA PRO A 114 -8.28 14.08 -18.24
C PRO A 114 -9.54 14.34 -17.41
N LEU A 115 -9.36 14.56 -16.10
CA LEU A 115 -10.46 15.03 -15.25
C LEU A 115 -10.86 16.43 -15.75
N PRO A 116 -12.10 16.61 -16.21
CA PRO A 116 -12.57 17.91 -16.59
C PRO A 116 -12.46 18.84 -15.37
N ASN A 117 -11.73 19.96 -15.54
CA ASN A 117 -11.79 21.07 -14.61
C ASN A 117 -11.19 20.83 -13.20
N SER A 118 -10.04 20.16 -13.12
CA SER A 118 -9.30 20.12 -11.86
C SER A 118 -8.71 21.51 -11.54
N LEU A 119 -8.80 21.93 -10.29
CA LEU A 119 -8.14 23.12 -9.79
C LEU A 119 -6.61 22.98 -9.87
N LYS A 120 -5.89 24.12 -9.73
CA LYS A 120 -4.43 24.05 -9.62
C LYS A 120 -4.02 23.17 -8.45
N PRO A 121 -3.01 22.29 -8.62
CA PRO A 121 -2.53 21.45 -7.56
C PRO A 121 -2.08 22.24 -6.33
N VAL A 122 -2.50 21.81 -5.14
CA VAL A 122 -1.91 22.24 -3.88
C VAL A 122 -0.60 21.49 -3.70
N LEU A 123 0.50 22.21 -3.74
CA LEU A 123 1.83 21.62 -3.61
C LEU A 123 2.24 21.57 -2.15
N VAL A 124 2.21 20.38 -1.56
CA VAL A 124 2.64 20.11 -0.19
C VAL A 124 4.16 19.87 -0.20
N GLN A 125 4.93 20.92 0.11
CA GLN A 125 6.39 20.83 0.18
C GLN A 125 6.85 20.85 1.63
N ALA A 126 7.42 19.75 2.10
CA ALA A 126 8.09 19.72 3.38
C ALA A 126 9.62 19.76 3.18
N LYS A 127 10.25 20.82 3.72
CA LYS A 127 11.71 20.90 3.81
C LYS A 127 12.22 20.08 5.01
N ARG A 128 11.45 20.01 6.05
CA ARG A 128 11.68 19.28 7.29
C ARG A 128 10.32 19.13 7.98
N VAL A 129 10.08 17.96 8.55
CA VAL A 129 8.97 17.73 9.46
C VAL A 129 9.51 17.86 10.88
N GLU A 130 8.88 18.69 11.69
CA GLU A 130 9.16 18.73 13.12
C GLU A 130 8.42 17.57 13.78
N TYR A 131 9.17 16.62 14.26
CA TYR A 131 8.61 15.48 14.97
C TYR A 131 8.29 15.90 16.40
N GLY A 132 7.03 15.81 16.75
CA GLY A 132 6.52 16.12 18.10
C GLY A 132 6.03 14.88 18.83
N GLY A 133 5.82 15.04 20.15
CA GLY A 133 5.21 14.01 20.97
C GLY A 133 6.06 12.74 21.14
N ARG A 134 5.38 11.67 21.51
CA ARG A 134 5.96 10.36 21.86
C ARG A 134 6.77 9.70 20.76
N LEU A 135 6.39 9.91 19.50
CA LEU A 135 7.03 9.30 18.32
C LEU A 135 8.20 10.13 17.74
N ALA A 136 8.50 11.31 18.31
CA ALA A 136 9.53 12.19 17.79
C ALA A 136 10.90 11.49 17.60
N GLY A 137 11.39 10.83 18.64
CA GLY A 137 12.66 10.12 18.60
C GLY A 137 12.67 8.96 17.61
N TYR A 138 11.54 8.26 17.45
CA TYR A 138 11.38 7.20 16.45
C TYR A 138 11.56 7.74 15.03
N TYR A 139 10.82 8.79 14.66
CA TYR A 139 10.89 9.37 13.32
C TYR A 139 12.26 10.00 13.02
N GLU A 140 12.89 10.63 14.00
CA GLU A 140 14.24 11.15 13.84
C GLU A 140 15.27 10.05 13.54
N ARG A 141 15.20 8.92 14.24
CA ARG A 141 16.07 7.78 14.00
C ARG A 141 15.78 7.09 12.68
N LEU A 142 14.52 6.97 12.31
CA LEU A 142 14.08 6.44 11.01
C LEU A 142 14.62 7.31 9.85
N GLU A 143 14.48 8.64 9.94
CA GLU A 143 14.96 9.58 8.92
C GLU A 143 16.49 9.54 8.78
N ARG A 144 17.21 9.48 9.89
CA ARG A 144 18.68 9.41 9.92
C ARG A 144 19.23 8.04 9.52
N ARG A 145 18.37 7.05 9.33
CA ARG A 145 18.77 5.65 9.09
C ARG A 145 19.77 5.16 10.12
N SER A 146 19.47 5.40 11.39
CA SER A 146 20.30 4.99 12.52
C SER A 146 20.55 3.48 12.53
N SER A 147 21.56 3.03 13.29
CA SER A 147 21.94 1.62 13.40
C SER A 147 20.81 0.76 13.95
N GLY A 148 19.97 0.19 13.08
CA GLY A 148 18.84 -0.65 13.45
C GLY A 148 18.03 -1.04 12.21
N VAL A 149 17.14 -2.01 12.37
CA VAL A 149 16.13 -2.32 11.37
C VAL A 149 14.85 -1.61 11.78
N PHE A 150 14.32 -0.80 10.89
CA PHE A 150 13.09 -0.05 11.09
C PHE A 150 12.00 -0.66 10.24
N ILE A 151 10.88 -0.99 10.88
CA ILE A 151 9.65 -1.42 10.20
C ILE A 151 8.64 -0.31 10.46
N ASP A 152 8.37 0.46 9.44
CA ASP A 152 7.44 1.59 9.52
C ASP A 152 6.00 1.18 9.18
N ARG A 153 5.07 2.09 9.34
CA ARG A 153 3.65 1.84 9.06
C ARG A 153 3.43 1.45 7.60
N VAL A 154 4.19 2.01 6.67
CA VAL A 154 4.09 1.71 5.24
C VAL A 154 4.44 0.26 4.97
N GLU A 155 5.49 -0.25 5.62
CA GLU A 155 5.89 -1.66 5.48
C GLU A 155 4.89 -2.59 6.17
N ILE A 156 4.37 -2.20 7.34
CA ILE A 156 3.34 -2.96 8.06
C ILE A 156 2.07 -3.08 7.22
N ASP A 157 1.60 -1.99 6.60
CA ASP A 157 0.37 -1.96 5.80
C ASP A 157 0.51 -2.68 4.44
N ARG A 158 1.74 -2.88 3.96
CA ARG A 158 1.98 -3.54 2.67
C ARG A 158 1.61 -5.02 2.69
N LYS A 159 1.68 -5.67 3.84
CA LYS A 159 1.45 -7.10 4.02
C LYS A 159 0.45 -7.32 5.16
N ASP A 160 -0.48 -8.22 4.94
CA ASP A 160 -1.48 -8.60 5.95
C ASP A 160 -0.86 -9.59 6.95
N TYR A 161 -0.23 -9.05 8.00
CA TYR A 161 0.33 -9.85 9.08
C TYR A 161 -0.72 -10.16 10.14
N ARG A 162 -0.88 -11.45 10.46
CA ARG A 162 -1.84 -11.91 11.48
C ARG A 162 -1.38 -11.66 12.91
N SER A 163 -0.07 -11.59 13.14
CA SER A 163 0.49 -11.38 14.45
C SER A 163 1.83 -10.63 14.41
N LEU A 164 2.19 -10.02 15.54
CA LEU A 164 3.43 -9.27 15.65
C LEU A 164 4.66 -10.18 15.55
N THR A 165 4.59 -11.41 16.08
CA THR A 165 5.67 -12.38 15.95
C THR A 165 5.88 -12.82 14.51
N GLN A 166 4.81 -12.96 13.71
CA GLN A 166 4.92 -13.25 12.29
C GLN A 166 5.64 -12.11 11.55
N LEU A 167 5.27 -10.86 11.82
CA LEU A 167 5.91 -9.67 11.24
C LEU A 167 7.39 -9.62 11.60
N LEU A 168 7.74 -9.76 12.88
CA LEU A 168 9.11 -9.67 13.37
C LEU A 168 10.00 -10.79 12.82
N SER A 169 9.46 -11.99 12.63
CA SER A 169 10.23 -13.13 12.10
C SER A 169 10.64 -12.98 10.63
N GLN A 170 10.14 -11.98 9.92
CA GLN A 170 10.63 -11.64 8.58
C GLN A 170 11.99 -10.93 8.61
N SER A 171 12.38 -10.39 9.77
CA SER A 171 13.65 -9.71 9.92
C SER A 171 14.80 -10.70 10.13
N PRO A 172 15.95 -10.52 9.44
CA PRO A 172 17.10 -11.40 9.62
C PRO A 172 17.55 -11.48 11.08
N GLY A 173 17.85 -12.68 11.54
CA GLY A 173 18.33 -12.92 12.92
C GLY A 173 17.23 -12.97 13.99
N ILE A 174 15.97 -12.91 13.60
CA ILE A 174 14.84 -13.07 14.51
C ILE A 174 14.10 -14.39 14.22
N SER A 175 13.77 -15.12 15.25
CA SER A 175 12.97 -16.34 15.17
C SER A 175 11.78 -16.27 16.13
N SER A 176 10.61 -16.68 15.63
CA SER A 176 9.39 -16.76 16.44
C SER A 176 9.43 -17.95 17.42
N LEU A 177 8.79 -17.78 18.56
CA LEU A 177 8.63 -18.80 19.58
C LEU A 177 7.20 -18.75 20.14
N ARG A 178 6.56 -19.90 20.28
CA ARG A 178 5.32 -20.02 21.07
C ARG A 178 5.65 -20.12 22.56
N ILE A 179 5.01 -19.29 23.36
CA ILE A 179 5.11 -19.35 24.82
C ILE A 179 4.04 -20.29 25.41
N ARG A 180 4.30 -20.81 26.61
CA ARG A 180 3.40 -21.79 27.27
C ARG A 180 1.99 -21.27 27.54
N ALA A 181 1.84 -19.95 27.67
CA ALA A 181 0.55 -19.29 27.88
C ALA A 181 -0.31 -19.14 26.61
N GLY A 182 0.15 -19.68 25.46
CA GLY A 182 -0.59 -19.63 24.19
C GLY A 182 -0.30 -18.44 23.30
N GLY A 183 0.55 -17.50 23.75
CA GLY A 183 0.98 -16.32 22.96
C GLY A 183 2.24 -16.56 22.16
N GLY A 184 2.75 -15.48 21.56
CA GLY A 184 3.94 -15.46 20.74
C GLY A 184 5.06 -14.60 21.31
N SER A 185 6.31 -15.03 21.15
CA SER A 185 7.50 -14.28 21.49
C SER A 185 8.57 -14.48 20.42
N VAL A 186 9.67 -13.76 20.53
CA VAL A 186 10.79 -13.90 19.58
C VAL A 186 12.12 -14.13 20.30
N ARG A 187 13.08 -14.68 19.56
CA ARG A 187 14.48 -14.79 19.92
C ARG A 187 15.33 -14.07 18.90
N MET A 188 16.33 -13.40 19.37
CA MET A 188 17.35 -12.73 18.55
C MET A 188 18.67 -13.47 18.64
N ARG A 189 19.43 -13.54 17.52
CA ARG A 189 20.79 -14.11 17.47
C ARG A 189 20.92 -15.52 18.04
N GLY A 190 19.85 -16.32 18.00
CA GLY A 190 19.84 -17.72 18.45
C GLY A 190 18.72 -18.06 19.41
N ARG A 191 18.56 -19.36 19.70
CA ARG A 191 17.38 -19.91 20.40
C ARG A 191 17.21 -19.45 21.85
N ASN A 192 18.28 -19.08 22.54
CA ASN A 192 18.25 -18.72 23.95
C ASN A 192 18.38 -17.21 24.22
N CYS A 193 18.45 -16.40 23.17
CA CYS A 193 18.69 -14.98 23.31
C CYS A 193 17.38 -14.19 23.30
N ARG A 194 16.94 -13.73 24.46
CA ARG A 194 15.71 -12.93 24.65
C ARG A 194 16.01 -11.45 24.51
N PRO A 195 15.37 -10.72 23.58
CA PRO A 195 15.53 -9.29 23.47
C PRO A 195 14.86 -8.55 24.64
N LEU A 196 15.32 -7.36 24.92
CA LEU A 196 14.57 -6.38 25.70
C LEU A 196 13.44 -5.82 24.83
N VAL A 197 12.26 -5.71 25.40
CA VAL A 197 11.09 -5.15 24.71
C VAL A 197 10.66 -3.86 25.41
N TRP A 198 10.46 -2.83 24.64
CA TRP A 198 9.95 -1.54 25.09
C TRP A 198 8.69 -1.20 24.32
N LEU A 199 7.69 -0.69 25.02
CA LEU A 199 6.46 -0.19 24.42
C LEU A 199 6.36 1.31 24.72
N ASP A 200 6.34 2.14 23.66
CA ASP A 200 6.23 3.60 23.80
C ASP A 200 7.24 4.24 24.76
N GLY A 201 8.46 3.70 24.77
CA GLY A 201 9.52 4.17 25.65
C GLY A 201 9.47 3.59 27.07
N VAL A 202 8.53 2.73 27.38
CA VAL A 202 8.42 2.05 28.70
C VAL A 202 8.95 0.62 28.58
N PRO A 203 9.91 0.21 29.44
CA PRO A 203 10.43 -1.15 29.41
C PRO A 203 9.36 -2.15 29.84
N MET A 204 9.22 -3.22 29.07
CA MET A 204 8.35 -4.35 29.43
C MET A 204 9.03 -5.21 30.52
N PRO A 205 8.26 -5.90 31.36
CA PRO A 205 8.82 -6.76 32.41
C PRO A 205 9.85 -7.74 31.87
N ALA A 206 10.91 -7.99 32.63
CA ALA A 206 11.92 -8.98 32.28
C ALA A 206 11.28 -10.37 32.18
N GLY A 207 11.50 -11.07 31.08
CA GLY A 207 10.96 -12.42 30.85
C GLY A 207 10.49 -12.66 29.41
N GLU A 208 9.52 -13.51 29.27
CA GLU A 208 8.88 -13.76 27.96
C GLU A 208 7.69 -12.80 27.80
N VAL A 209 7.87 -11.80 26.92
CA VAL A 209 6.80 -10.90 26.56
C VAL A 209 5.95 -11.57 25.49
N ASP A 210 4.64 -11.62 25.71
CA ASP A 210 3.68 -12.00 24.68
C ASP A 210 3.50 -10.86 23.69
N LEU A 211 4.19 -10.97 22.56
CA LEU A 211 4.15 -9.96 21.51
C LEU A 211 2.85 -10.02 20.71
N ASP A 212 2.20 -11.19 20.65
CA ASP A 212 0.95 -11.34 19.91
C ASP A 212 -0.27 -10.78 20.68
N ALA A 213 -0.07 -10.39 21.95
CA ALA A 213 -1.04 -9.59 22.70
C ALA A 213 -1.18 -8.15 22.14
N PHE A 214 -0.24 -7.69 21.30
CA PHE A 214 -0.30 -6.39 20.64
C PHE A 214 -0.79 -6.57 19.21
N PRO A 215 -2.03 -6.15 18.88
CA PRO A 215 -2.53 -6.22 17.50
C PRO A 215 -1.63 -5.42 16.55
N VAL A 216 -1.29 -6.00 15.40
CA VAL A 216 -0.44 -5.34 14.38
C VAL A 216 -1.03 -4.00 13.92
N SER A 217 -2.36 -3.90 13.88
CA SER A 217 -3.09 -2.68 13.56
C SER A 217 -2.82 -1.52 14.52
N THR A 218 -2.47 -1.80 15.76
CA THR A 218 -2.18 -0.78 16.79
C THR A 218 -0.73 -0.30 16.79
N ILE A 219 0.14 -0.88 15.98
CA ILE A 219 1.57 -0.53 15.91
C ILE A 219 1.80 0.49 14.82
N GLN A 220 2.46 1.60 15.17
CA GLN A 220 2.89 2.65 14.24
C GLN A 220 4.25 2.38 13.64
N GLY A 221 5.14 1.78 14.42
CA GLY A 221 6.48 1.46 13.97
C GLY A 221 7.23 0.58 14.94
N ILE A 222 8.28 -0.05 14.45
CA ILE A 222 9.13 -0.97 15.21
C ILE A 222 10.58 -0.67 14.91
N GLU A 223 11.41 -0.70 15.94
CA GLU A 223 12.87 -0.64 15.81
C GLU A 223 13.47 -1.92 16.37
N LEU A 224 14.37 -2.53 15.61
CA LEU A 224 15.05 -3.77 15.98
C LEU A 224 16.55 -3.52 16.04
N TYR A 225 17.12 -3.73 17.20
CA TYR A 225 18.55 -3.59 17.46
C TYR A 225 19.12 -4.95 17.84
N LEU A 226 19.87 -5.56 16.92
CA LEU A 226 20.36 -6.94 17.06
C LEU A 226 21.58 -7.09 17.98
N GLY A 227 21.99 -6.04 18.69
CA GLY A 227 23.11 -6.05 19.60
C GLY A 227 22.95 -5.05 20.74
N SER A 228 23.61 -5.30 21.87
CA SER A 228 23.53 -4.43 23.05
C SER A 228 24.07 -3.01 22.81
N THR A 229 24.98 -2.85 21.85
CA THR A 229 25.65 -1.58 21.56
C THR A 229 25.01 -0.81 20.40
N THR A 230 24.03 -1.39 19.72
CA THR A 230 23.38 -0.75 18.57
C THR A 230 22.11 0.01 18.93
N ALA A 231 21.49 -0.31 20.07
CA ALA A 231 20.33 0.41 20.57
C ALA A 231 20.72 1.81 21.07
N PRO A 232 19.83 2.81 20.98
CA PRO A 232 20.02 4.09 21.62
C PRO A 232 20.23 3.93 23.13
N ILE A 233 21.05 4.81 23.73
CA ILE A 233 21.48 4.67 25.12
C ILE A 233 20.32 4.58 26.11
N ASP A 234 19.22 5.28 25.83
CA ASP A 234 18.00 5.30 26.66
C ASP A 234 17.26 3.95 26.69
N TYR A 235 17.55 3.07 25.73
CA TYR A 235 16.88 1.76 25.54
C TYR A 235 17.85 0.60 25.70
N MET A 236 19.03 0.85 26.25
CA MET A 236 19.99 -0.19 26.61
C MET A 236 19.60 -0.83 27.95
N ALA A 237 20.02 -2.08 28.14
CA ALA A 237 19.81 -2.76 29.41
C ALA A 237 20.53 -2.03 30.55
N PRO A 238 19.86 -1.74 31.66
CA PRO A 238 20.56 -1.37 32.88
C PRO A 238 21.55 -2.50 33.27
N ASN A 239 22.78 -2.15 33.54
CA ASN A 239 23.84 -3.08 33.99
C ASN A 239 24.30 -4.14 32.96
N GLY A 240 24.15 -3.91 31.67
CA GLY A 240 24.68 -4.80 30.63
C GLY A 240 24.06 -6.20 30.58
N GLN A 241 22.87 -6.41 31.17
CA GLN A 241 22.26 -7.71 31.37
C GLN A 241 21.72 -8.40 30.10
N SER A 242 21.70 -7.75 28.94
CA SER A 242 21.21 -8.38 27.71
C SER A 242 22.10 -8.09 26.52
N ASN A 243 22.84 -9.09 26.09
CA ASN A 243 23.57 -9.07 24.80
C ASN A 243 22.66 -9.44 23.60
N CYS A 244 21.37 -9.62 23.83
CA CYS A 244 20.46 -10.21 22.86
C CYS A 244 19.87 -9.19 21.90
N GLY A 245 19.94 -7.92 22.23
CA GLY A 245 19.34 -6.84 21.46
C GLY A 245 18.07 -6.28 22.08
N THR A 246 17.48 -5.29 21.40
CA THR A 246 16.33 -4.52 21.87
C THR A 246 15.29 -4.40 20.78
N ILE A 247 14.02 -4.51 21.16
CA ILE A 247 12.85 -4.24 20.32
C ILE A 247 12.12 -3.05 20.91
N LEU A 248 11.95 -1.99 20.12
CA LEU A 248 11.11 -0.85 20.49
C LEU A 248 9.82 -0.94 19.68
N LEU A 249 8.70 -1.00 20.35
CA LEU A 249 7.37 -0.97 19.78
C LEU A 249 6.77 0.42 19.99
N TRP A 250 6.30 1.03 18.94
CA TRP A 250 5.66 2.34 18.95
C TRP A 250 4.19 2.17 18.57
N SER A 251 3.29 2.46 19.50
CA SER A 251 1.87 2.32 19.24
C SER A 251 1.31 3.52 18.46
N ARG A 252 0.20 3.28 17.76
CA ARG A 252 -0.60 4.35 17.15
C ARG A 252 -1.26 5.18 18.26
N GLY A 253 -1.25 6.50 18.09
CA GLY A 253 -2.00 7.41 18.94
C GLY A 253 -3.33 7.79 18.27
N ARG A 254 -4.20 8.48 19.00
CA ARG A 254 -5.43 9.08 18.43
C ARG A 254 -5.13 10.06 17.30
N ASP A 255 -3.93 10.62 17.28
CA ASP A 255 -3.46 11.57 16.27
C ASP A 255 -3.21 10.89 14.91
N THR A 256 -3.19 9.55 14.87
CA THR A 256 -2.97 8.74 13.67
C THR A 256 -4.23 8.00 13.20
N GLU A 257 -5.38 8.22 13.84
CA GLU A 257 -6.65 7.64 13.41
C GLU A 257 -7.24 8.47 12.25
N PRO A 258 -7.56 7.84 11.10
CA PRO A 258 -8.18 8.57 9.99
C PRO A 258 -9.48 9.23 10.44
N PRO A 259 -9.78 10.46 9.98
CA PRO A 259 -11.09 11.05 10.23
C PRO A 259 -12.16 10.15 9.58
N ASP A 260 -13.26 9.99 10.29
CA ASP A 260 -14.44 9.22 9.83
C ASP A 260 -15.18 10.05 8.77
N LEU A 261 -14.67 10.07 7.54
CA LEU A 261 -15.29 10.78 6.44
C LEU A 261 -16.18 9.81 5.65
N PRO A 262 -17.44 10.17 5.38
CA PRO A 262 -18.27 9.38 4.50
C PRO A 262 -17.64 9.33 3.10
N MET A 263 -17.31 8.11 2.65
CA MET A 263 -16.79 7.90 1.29
C MET A 263 -17.96 7.64 0.35
N HIS A 264 -18.20 8.57 -0.58
CA HIS A 264 -19.11 8.39 -1.70
C HIS A 264 -18.35 7.94 -2.93
N THR A 265 -19.04 7.33 -3.89
CA THR A 265 -18.44 7.09 -5.20
C THR A 265 -18.60 8.33 -6.09
N SER A 266 -17.69 8.55 -7.04
CA SER A 266 -17.81 9.66 -8.00
C SER A 266 -19.13 9.58 -8.78
N ALA A 267 -19.64 8.38 -9.05
CA ALA A 267 -20.95 8.17 -9.71
C ALA A 267 -22.12 8.68 -8.85
N ASP A 268 -22.05 8.53 -7.53
CA ASP A 268 -23.08 9.03 -6.61
C ASP A 268 -23.10 10.56 -6.61
N LEU A 269 -21.95 11.21 -6.70
CA LEU A 269 -21.82 12.67 -6.73
C LEU A 269 -22.27 13.25 -8.07
N GLU A 270 -21.97 12.58 -9.20
CA GLU A 270 -22.48 13.00 -10.52
C GLU A 270 -24.02 12.90 -10.60
N GLY A 271 -24.59 11.84 -10.06
CA GLY A 271 -26.05 11.69 -9.95
C GLY A 271 -26.68 12.77 -9.05
N LEU A 272 -26.02 13.11 -7.95
CA LEU A 272 -26.43 14.18 -7.05
C LEU A 272 -26.31 15.56 -7.73
N ALA A 273 -25.23 15.78 -8.49
CA ALA A 273 -25.02 17.01 -9.25
C ALA A 273 -26.15 17.27 -10.25
N ALA A 274 -26.59 16.25 -10.96
CA ALA A 274 -27.69 16.38 -11.91
C ALA A 274 -29.03 16.73 -11.26
N SER A 275 -29.27 16.29 -10.01
CA SER A 275 -30.54 16.48 -9.30
C SER A 275 -30.62 17.76 -8.45
N LEU A 276 -29.49 18.35 -8.03
CA LEU A 276 -29.42 19.39 -6.98
C LEU A 276 -28.88 20.73 -7.48
N SER A 277 -28.87 21.02 -8.78
CA SER A 277 -28.30 22.26 -9.34
C SER A 277 -26.84 22.52 -8.91
N ILE A 278 -26.03 21.49 -8.93
CA ILE A 278 -24.58 21.58 -8.76
C ILE A 278 -23.96 21.76 -10.13
N TYR A 279 -23.14 22.75 -10.29
CA TYR A 279 -22.49 23.08 -11.56
C TYR A 279 -21.10 22.47 -11.64
N THR A 280 -20.71 22.05 -12.82
CA THR A 280 -19.33 21.70 -13.16
C THR A 280 -18.55 22.94 -13.57
N ALA A 281 -17.23 22.84 -13.66
CA ALA A 281 -16.39 24.02 -13.91
C ALA A 281 -16.58 24.66 -15.31
N ASP A 282 -17.06 23.89 -16.30
CA ASP A 282 -17.44 24.39 -17.63
C ASP A 282 -18.78 25.09 -17.67
N GLN A 283 -19.60 24.97 -16.63
CA GLN A 283 -20.95 25.51 -16.52
C GLN A 283 -21.00 26.84 -15.73
N VAL A 284 -19.89 27.30 -15.20
CA VAL A 284 -19.79 28.52 -14.37
C VAL A 284 -18.96 29.60 -15.05
N ASP A 285 -19.28 30.87 -14.79
CA ASP A 285 -18.52 32.02 -15.32
C ASP A 285 -17.18 32.19 -14.62
N SER A 286 -17.14 31.89 -13.31
CA SER A 286 -15.91 31.79 -12.53
C SER A 286 -15.97 30.64 -11.56
N GLN A 287 -14.88 29.86 -11.54
CA GLN A 287 -14.77 28.67 -10.68
C GLN A 287 -14.50 29.06 -9.23
N ALA A 288 -14.95 28.18 -8.32
CA ALA A 288 -14.54 28.25 -6.93
C ALA A 288 -13.01 28.18 -6.80
N ARG A 289 -12.46 28.92 -5.86
CA ARG A 289 -11.00 28.98 -5.63
C ARG A 289 -10.71 28.85 -4.14
N LEU A 290 -9.72 28.04 -3.80
CA LEU A 290 -9.24 27.91 -2.45
C LEU A 290 -8.76 29.28 -1.94
N ARG A 291 -9.32 29.76 -0.84
CA ARG A 291 -8.90 31.00 -0.17
C ARG A 291 -7.61 30.72 0.58
N GLY A 292 -6.61 31.58 0.36
CA GLY A 292 -5.33 31.40 1.02
C GLY A 292 -4.66 30.07 0.64
N ALA A 293 -4.64 29.72 -0.66
CA ALA A 293 -4.01 28.49 -1.15
C ALA A 293 -2.57 28.30 -0.66
N ASP A 294 -1.84 29.43 -0.48
CA ASP A 294 -0.48 29.42 0.08
C ASP A 294 -0.46 29.24 1.61
N SER A 295 -1.60 29.37 2.29
CA SER A 295 -1.76 29.21 3.75
C SER A 295 -2.53 27.95 4.15
N LEU A 296 -3.03 27.15 3.19
CA LEU A 296 -3.59 25.85 3.52
C LEU A 296 -2.46 24.91 3.97
N GLU A 297 -2.37 24.73 5.27
CA GLU A 297 -1.35 23.89 5.88
C GLU A 297 -1.79 22.43 5.81
N VAL A 298 -1.25 21.71 4.83
CA VAL A 298 -1.43 20.26 4.72
C VAL A 298 -0.20 19.59 5.34
N PRO A 299 -0.32 18.92 6.50
CA PRO A 299 0.84 18.32 7.13
C PRO A 299 1.34 17.13 6.32
N TYR A 300 2.65 17.09 6.06
CA TYR A 300 3.26 15.89 5.49
C TYR A 300 3.28 14.78 6.56
N PRO A 301 2.73 13.57 6.30
CA PRO A 301 2.73 12.50 7.29
C PRO A 301 4.15 12.15 7.72
N PRO A 302 4.48 12.17 9.04
CA PRO A 302 5.84 11.98 9.55
C PRO A 302 6.50 10.68 9.09
N SER A 303 5.75 9.57 9.10
CA SER A 303 6.26 8.26 8.65
C SER A 303 6.63 8.26 7.17
N LEU A 304 5.80 8.88 6.31
CA LEU A 304 6.06 8.95 4.87
C LEU A 304 7.24 9.89 4.56
N PHE A 305 7.32 11.00 5.29
CA PHE A 305 8.46 11.91 5.16
C PHE A 305 9.77 11.23 5.56
N ALA A 306 9.80 10.55 6.70
CA ALA A 306 10.97 9.82 7.19
C ALA A 306 11.38 8.67 6.26
N ALA A 307 10.40 7.94 5.70
CA ALA A 307 10.63 6.89 4.70
C ALA A 307 10.99 7.43 3.31
N GLY A 308 10.85 8.74 3.05
CA GLY A 308 11.13 9.35 1.75
C GLY A 308 10.06 9.05 0.69
N VAL A 309 8.83 8.76 1.11
CA VAL A 309 7.73 8.41 0.21
C VAL A 309 6.99 9.66 -0.23
N GLU A 310 7.03 9.97 -1.50
CA GLU A 310 6.28 11.04 -2.16
C GLU A 310 4.98 10.50 -2.76
N GLY A 311 4.03 11.40 -3.04
CA GLY A 311 2.77 10.97 -3.62
C GLY A 311 1.76 12.07 -3.88
N SER A 312 0.51 11.64 -4.10
CA SER A 312 -0.57 12.57 -4.46
C SER A 312 -1.93 12.05 -4.00
N VAL A 313 -2.85 12.99 -3.87
CA VAL A 313 -4.27 12.75 -3.58
C VAL A 313 -5.11 13.61 -4.51
N MET A 314 -6.16 13.06 -5.08
CA MET A 314 -7.21 13.79 -5.77
C MET A 314 -8.47 13.75 -4.93
N ALA A 315 -8.85 14.87 -4.35
CA ALA A 315 -10.08 15.04 -3.61
C ALA A 315 -11.17 15.63 -4.51
N GLU A 316 -12.40 15.16 -4.35
CA GLU A 316 -13.60 15.61 -5.04
C GLU A 316 -14.65 15.99 -3.99
N PHE A 317 -15.28 17.14 -4.13
CA PHE A 317 -16.32 17.62 -3.23
C PHE A 317 -17.08 18.81 -3.83
N VAL A 318 -18.22 19.14 -3.23
CA VAL A 318 -19.00 20.32 -3.60
C VAL A 318 -18.62 21.49 -2.71
N VAL A 319 -18.38 22.64 -3.33
CA VAL A 319 -18.30 23.94 -2.66
C VAL A 319 -19.64 24.62 -2.79
N ASP A 320 -20.23 25.03 -1.68
CA ASP A 320 -21.53 25.69 -1.64
C ASP A 320 -21.45 27.17 -2.06
N SER A 321 -22.59 27.86 -2.10
CA SER A 321 -22.69 29.27 -2.45
C SER A 321 -22.05 30.24 -1.44
N ASN A 322 -21.67 29.78 -0.25
CA ASN A 322 -20.95 30.55 0.76
C ASN A 322 -19.43 30.36 0.65
N GLY A 323 -19.01 29.29 -0.03
CA GLY A 323 -17.61 28.88 -0.17
C GLY A 323 -17.18 27.82 0.82
N ASP A 324 -18.12 27.16 1.48
CA ASP A 324 -17.86 26.06 2.40
C ASP A 324 -17.92 24.70 1.69
N ILE A 325 -17.15 23.73 2.19
CA ILE A 325 -17.17 22.36 1.66
C ILE A 325 -18.38 21.61 2.23
N GLU A 326 -19.23 21.09 1.37
CA GLU A 326 -20.31 20.19 1.77
C GLU A 326 -19.74 18.82 2.15
N ARG A 327 -19.54 18.55 3.44
CA ARG A 327 -18.86 17.35 3.97
C ARG A 327 -19.45 16.04 3.45
N GLN A 328 -20.77 15.96 3.26
CA GLN A 328 -21.45 14.79 2.74
C GLN A 328 -21.12 14.49 1.26
N THR A 329 -20.46 15.40 0.56
CA THR A 329 -20.07 15.22 -0.84
C THR A 329 -18.57 14.89 -0.99
N PHE A 330 -17.85 14.81 0.12
CA PHE A 330 -16.40 14.56 0.08
C PHE A 330 -16.10 13.14 -0.40
N ASN A 331 -15.20 13.04 -1.39
CA ASN A 331 -14.76 11.79 -1.97
C ASN A 331 -13.26 11.86 -2.33
N ILE A 332 -12.59 10.69 -2.32
CA ILE A 332 -11.22 10.54 -2.79
C ILE A 332 -11.24 9.77 -4.11
N VAL A 333 -11.03 10.48 -5.20
CA VAL A 333 -10.98 9.90 -6.55
C VAL A 333 -9.77 9.00 -6.71
N SER A 334 -8.61 9.44 -6.22
CA SER A 334 -7.37 8.66 -6.26
C SER A 334 -6.39 9.08 -5.16
N SER A 335 -5.58 8.14 -4.72
CA SER A 335 -4.50 8.40 -3.76
C SER A 335 -3.38 7.39 -3.96
N THR A 336 -2.15 7.83 -3.72
CA THR A 336 -0.97 6.96 -3.72
C THR A 336 -0.75 6.28 -2.37
N HIS A 337 -1.26 6.84 -1.27
CA HIS A 337 -1.11 6.26 0.06
C HIS A 337 -2.23 6.73 1.03
N PRO A 338 -2.78 5.85 1.91
CA PRO A 338 -3.85 6.21 2.84
C PRO A 338 -3.50 7.37 3.80
N LEU A 339 -2.26 7.46 4.27
CA LEU A 339 -1.84 8.54 5.15
C LEU A 339 -1.85 9.92 4.47
N PHE A 340 -1.67 9.99 3.15
CA PHE A 340 -1.86 11.24 2.42
C PHE A 340 -3.34 11.64 2.36
N VAL A 341 -4.24 10.65 2.23
CA VAL A 341 -5.69 10.90 2.31
C VAL A 341 -6.03 11.54 3.65
N GLU A 342 -5.55 10.95 4.74
CA GLU A 342 -5.77 11.46 6.08
C GLU A 342 -5.28 12.91 6.27
N ALA A 343 -4.06 13.20 5.78
CA ALA A 343 -3.50 14.55 5.86
C ALA A 343 -4.34 15.58 5.08
N VAL A 344 -4.78 15.23 3.86
CA VAL A 344 -5.63 16.07 3.02
C VAL A 344 -7.01 16.28 3.66
N SER A 345 -7.63 15.22 4.15
CA SER A 345 -8.95 15.28 4.78
C SER A 345 -8.96 16.24 5.97
N ARG A 346 -7.98 16.13 6.86
CA ARG A 346 -7.84 17.05 8.01
C ARG A 346 -7.60 18.50 7.60
N ALA A 347 -6.84 18.73 6.54
CA ALA A 347 -6.60 20.07 6.04
C ALA A 347 -7.87 20.68 5.42
N LEU A 348 -8.62 19.89 4.67
CA LEU A 348 -9.87 20.34 4.02
C LEU A 348 -10.99 20.64 5.01
N GLU A 349 -11.00 20.06 6.22
CA GLU A 349 -11.94 20.44 7.29
C GLU A 349 -11.86 21.92 7.68
N ARG A 350 -10.71 22.54 7.46
CA ARG A 350 -10.43 23.95 7.81
C ARG A 350 -10.32 24.85 6.57
N ALA A 351 -10.43 24.26 5.38
CA ALA A 351 -10.33 24.99 4.13
C ALA A 351 -11.61 25.78 3.85
N SER A 352 -11.45 26.97 3.27
CA SER A 352 -12.55 27.77 2.74
C SER A 352 -12.26 28.18 1.29
N TYR A 353 -13.33 28.37 0.52
CA TYR A 353 -13.25 28.70 -0.90
C TYR A 353 -13.94 30.05 -1.17
N SER A 354 -13.53 30.72 -2.21
CA SER A 354 -14.39 31.71 -2.89
C SER A 354 -15.39 30.92 -3.70
N PRO A 355 -16.72 31.12 -3.54
CA PRO A 355 -17.71 30.33 -4.27
C PRO A 355 -17.63 30.57 -5.79
N ALA A 356 -18.13 29.64 -6.56
CA ALA A 356 -18.29 29.80 -8.00
C ALA A 356 -19.37 30.83 -8.31
N MET A 357 -19.26 31.48 -9.48
CA MET A 357 -20.25 32.43 -9.97
C MET A 357 -20.84 31.99 -11.30
N LYS A 358 -22.15 32.13 -11.45
CA LYS A 358 -22.91 31.96 -12.69
C LYS A 358 -23.97 33.03 -12.78
N ASP A 359 -24.05 33.74 -13.91
CA ASP A 359 -25.01 34.80 -14.15
C ASP A 359 -25.06 35.83 -13.02
N GLY A 360 -23.90 36.21 -12.46
CA GLY A 360 -23.74 37.14 -11.37
C GLY A 360 -24.20 36.64 -9.99
N ARG A 361 -24.48 35.33 -9.83
CA ARG A 361 -24.90 34.73 -8.56
C ARG A 361 -23.88 33.67 -8.12
N HIS A 362 -23.70 33.56 -6.80
CA HIS A 362 -22.93 32.46 -6.22
C HIS A 362 -23.70 31.16 -6.36
N VAL A 363 -23.00 30.12 -6.84
CA VAL A 363 -23.60 28.81 -7.11
C VAL A 363 -22.75 27.69 -6.49
N ARG A 364 -23.39 26.54 -6.30
CA ARG A 364 -22.73 25.30 -5.85
C ARG A 364 -21.92 24.71 -7.00
N GLN A 365 -20.68 24.31 -6.72
CA GLN A 365 -19.81 23.73 -7.74
C GLN A 365 -19.16 22.45 -7.26
N LEU A 366 -19.21 21.41 -8.09
CA LEU A 366 -18.38 20.21 -7.94
C LEU A 366 -16.94 20.56 -8.38
N ILE A 367 -15.99 20.33 -7.49
CA ILE A 367 -14.58 20.59 -7.79
C ILE A 367 -13.71 19.35 -7.57
N HIS A 368 -12.62 19.31 -8.31
CA HIS A 368 -11.54 18.34 -8.15
C HIS A 368 -10.30 19.10 -7.68
N GLN A 369 -9.83 18.80 -6.48
CA GLN A 369 -8.66 19.43 -5.89
C GLN A 369 -7.51 18.44 -5.80
N PRO A 370 -6.47 18.59 -6.63
CA PRO A 370 -5.27 17.78 -6.53
C PRO A 370 -4.33 18.29 -5.43
N PHE A 371 -3.70 17.35 -4.74
CA PHE A 371 -2.63 17.58 -3.77
C PHE A 371 -1.41 16.77 -4.18
N SER A 372 -0.24 17.39 -4.17
CA SER A 372 1.03 16.73 -4.48
C SER A 372 1.99 16.87 -3.31
N PHE A 373 2.45 15.75 -2.78
CA PHE A 373 3.40 15.66 -1.68
C PHE A 373 4.79 15.42 -2.22
N ILE A 374 5.67 16.41 -2.10
CA ILE A 374 7.05 16.32 -2.53
C ILE A 374 8.01 16.66 -1.39
N ARG A 375 9.12 15.93 -1.33
CA ARG A 375 10.18 16.14 -0.36
C ARG A 375 11.29 16.96 -0.98
N ARG A 376 11.49 18.21 -0.53
CA ARG A 376 12.67 18.96 -0.92
C ARG A 376 13.87 18.48 -0.10
N LEU A 377 14.76 17.73 -0.74
CA LEU A 377 16.10 17.52 -0.20
C LEU A 377 16.83 18.86 -0.22
N LYS A 378 17.52 19.23 0.88
CA LYS A 378 18.49 20.32 0.82
C LYS A 378 19.56 19.90 -0.17
N THR A 379 19.67 20.58 -1.31
CA THR A 379 20.93 20.64 -2.04
C THR A 379 21.94 21.32 -1.14
N SER A 380 22.95 20.55 -0.70
CA SER A 380 24.11 21.03 0.05
C SER A 380 24.89 22.02 -0.80
#